data_90e7b220e13a1e9072ec7fd1ff664eb8
#
_entry.id   90e7b220e13a1e9072ec7fd1ff664eb8
#
_cell.length_a   1.000
_cell.length_b   1.000
_cell.length_c   1.000
_cell.angle_alpha   90.00
_cell.angle_beta   90.00
_cell.angle_gamma   90.00
#
_symmetry.space_group_name_H-M   'P 1'
#
loop_
_entity.id
_entity.type
_entity.pdbx_description
1 polymer ?
#
loop_
_entity_poly.entity_id
_entity_poly.type
_entity_poly.pdbx_seq_one_letter_code
_entity_poly.pdbx_strand_id
1 'polypeptide(L)'
;MSTLHKRSDSRFWWWSSNVKGKRVRMSTGMSKKSLAERVKDRWDMMVFTNDLSFLKSKALPSSDIRTYMDEYLSVRSRVSENTKNTARAVTARFACFLKTVGIESVSELNRKIVDDYIDYLPLAPKTVQNHVKELNAMFKCAVADGLLKTNPTKHVTLPKIVKKDIHRMLEPIDLDIIFEGAGSYRLFYEFLYYTGLRAGDVALLRYGDIDRSRKAITCLVRKSDRFHELPLASEIVGKLGKGEKESPIFPTLHSNRSRKLKDNLAKPRLYMQALLGAKGRPKATLHSFRTTFNNTLRDLGLRMDDRQSLMAHSSSETTKIYTHPNFELAKEWIDRMPRFN
;
A
#
# COMPACT_ATOMS: atom_id res chain seq x y z
N MET A 1 9.40 16.09 44.09
CA MET A 1 9.60 16.84 42.81
C MET A 1 9.05 16.00 41.67
N SER A 2 8.37 16.64 40.73
CA SER A 2 7.89 16.00 39.55
C SER A 2 8.94 16.02 38.44
N THR A 3 8.88 15.06 37.52
CA THR A 3 9.80 14.97 36.38
C THR A 3 9.05 14.77 35.09
N LEU A 4 9.60 15.30 33.97
CA LEU A 4 9.19 14.95 32.61
C LEU A 4 10.22 14.01 32.01
N HIS A 5 9.76 12.95 31.43
CA HIS A 5 10.61 12.00 30.71
C HIS A 5 9.94 11.53 29.43
N LYS A 6 10.73 11.11 28.46
CA LYS A 6 10.25 10.55 27.22
C LYS A 6 10.45 9.03 27.28
N ARG A 7 9.41 8.27 26.92
CA ARG A 7 9.51 6.81 26.82
C ARG A 7 9.90 6.42 25.40
N SER A 8 10.63 5.32 25.26
CA SER A 8 11.06 4.80 23.97
C SER A 8 9.89 4.29 23.10
N ASP A 9 8.80 3.87 23.75
CA ASP A 9 7.58 3.33 23.16
C ASP A 9 6.47 4.37 22.96
N SER A 10 6.72 5.67 23.32
CA SER A 10 5.73 6.75 23.21
C SER A 10 6.32 8.00 22.59
N ARG A 11 5.56 8.66 21.70
CA ARG A 11 5.91 9.96 21.14
C ARG A 11 5.65 11.12 22.09
N PHE A 12 4.86 10.92 23.17
CA PHE A 12 4.51 11.93 24.14
C PHE A 12 5.48 11.97 25.31
N TRP A 13 5.56 13.15 25.93
CA TRP A 13 6.23 13.35 27.19
C TRP A 13 5.36 12.82 28.34
N TRP A 14 6.00 12.22 29.33
CA TRP A 14 5.36 11.65 30.50
C TRP A 14 5.75 12.44 31.75
N TRP A 15 4.74 12.80 32.51
CA TRP A 15 4.92 13.36 33.82
C TRP A 15 4.96 12.27 34.89
N SER A 16 5.87 12.38 35.85
CA SER A 16 5.86 11.54 37.04
C SER A 16 6.12 12.34 38.29
N SER A 17 5.34 12.04 39.35
CA SER A 17 5.46 12.67 40.64
C SER A 17 5.09 11.69 41.74
N ASN A 18 5.55 11.99 42.97
CA ASN A 18 5.11 11.28 44.16
C ASN A 18 3.92 12.04 44.75
N VAL A 19 2.74 11.43 44.76
CA VAL A 19 1.50 12.02 45.26
C VAL A 19 1.00 11.15 46.40
N LYS A 20 0.92 11.71 47.61
CA LYS A 20 0.51 11.00 48.84
C LYS A 20 1.26 9.67 49.05
N GLY A 21 2.57 9.68 48.86
CA GLY A 21 3.42 8.50 49.05
C GLY A 21 3.43 7.48 47.90
N LYS A 22 2.60 7.68 46.86
CA LYS A 22 2.54 6.79 45.70
C LYS A 22 3.11 7.47 44.48
N ARG A 23 3.96 6.74 43.71
CA ARG A 23 4.50 7.23 42.45
C ARG A 23 3.44 7.16 41.37
N VAL A 24 3.04 8.31 40.84
CA VAL A 24 2.08 8.46 39.75
C VAL A 24 2.85 8.79 38.46
N ARG A 25 2.47 8.17 37.35
CA ARG A 25 3.00 8.44 36.02
C ARG A 25 1.84 8.63 35.04
N MET A 26 1.85 9.75 34.32
CA MET A 26 0.79 10.09 33.36
C MET A 26 1.38 10.67 32.07
N SER A 27 0.79 10.33 30.95
CA SER A 27 1.12 10.96 29.66
C SER A 27 0.59 12.38 29.64
N THR A 28 1.42 13.35 29.23
CA THR A 28 0.96 14.74 29.05
C THR A 28 0.15 14.93 27.76
N GLY A 29 0.12 13.93 26.86
CA GLY A 29 -0.49 14.05 25.53
C GLY A 29 0.28 14.98 24.58
N MET A 30 1.44 15.52 24.99
CA MET A 30 2.21 16.50 24.25
C MET A 30 3.50 15.89 23.67
N SER A 31 3.72 16.07 22.37
CA SER A 31 4.94 15.64 21.69
C SER A 31 6.06 16.65 21.79
N LYS A 32 5.73 17.95 21.91
CA LYS A 32 6.69 19.05 22.10
C LYS A 32 6.98 19.25 23.59
N LYS A 33 8.26 19.32 23.95
CA LYS A 33 8.71 19.46 25.36
C LYS A 33 8.14 20.72 26.02
N SER A 34 8.15 21.87 25.33
CA SER A 34 7.64 23.13 25.86
C SER A 34 6.14 23.11 26.22
N LEU A 35 5.34 22.36 25.46
CA LEU A 35 3.92 22.16 25.76
C LEU A 35 3.73 21.18 26.93
N ALA A 36 4.54 20.13 26.98
CA ALA A 36 4.51 19.17 28.07
C ALA A 36 4.94 19.82 29.40
N GLU A 37 5.85 20.78 29.40
CA GLU A 37 6.24 21.56 30.56
C GLU A 37 5.07 22.39 31.11
N ARG A 38 4.28 23.03 30.27
CA ARG A 38 3.06 23.75 30.70
C ARG A 38 2.03 22.81 31.36
N VAL A 39 1.87 21.60 30.84
CA VAL A 39 0.98 20.57 31.40
C VAL A 39 1.54 20.12 32.76
N LYS A 40 2.85 19.89 32.84
CA LYS A 40 3.56 19.56 34.08
C LYS A 40 3.32 20.63 35.16
N ASP A 41 3.56 21.89 34.82
CA ASP A 41 3.43 23.01 35.76
C ASP A 41 1.99 23.12 36.29
N ARG A 42 1.00 22.95 35.41
CA ARG A 42 -0.41 22.91 35.79
C ARG A 42 -0.71 21.75 36.77
N TRP A 43 -0.23 20.55 36.47
CA TRP A 43 -0.46 19.38 37.32
C TRP A 43 0.30 19.48 38.64
N ASP A 44 1.50 20.05 38.64
CA ASP A 44 2.26 20.31 39.84
C ASP A 44 1.52 21.32 40.76
N MET A 45 0.94 22.36 40.16
CA MET A 45 0.09 23.31 40.91
C MET A 45 -1.15 22.61 41.48
N MET A 46 -1.81 21.75 40.73
CA MET A 46 -2.97 20.98 41.20
C MET A 46 -2.58 20.02 42.35
N VAL A 47 -1.42 19.36 42.25
CA VAL A 47 -0.90 18.52 43.36
C VAL A 47 -0.60 19.38 44.57
N PHE A 48 -0.01 20.56 44.39
CA PHE A 48 0.31 21.48 45.46
C PHE A 48 -0.96 22.01 46.18
N THR A 49 -2.01 22.33 45.44
CA THR A 49 -3.31 22.76 45.99
C THR A 49 -4.18 21.58 46.46
N ASN A 50 -3.65 20.37 46.51
CA ASN A 50 -4.37 19.13 46.84
C ASN A 50 -5.62 18.87 45.98
N ASP A 51 -5.71 19.51 44.84
CA ASP A 51 -6.71 19.18 43.83
C ASP A 51 -6.25 17.93 43.04
N LEU A 52 -6.68 16.78 43.50
CA LEU A 52 -6.35 15.49 42.87
C LEU A 52 -7.42 15.03 41.89
N SER A 53 -8.30 15.92 41.44
CA SER A 53 -9.37 15.63 40.48
C SER A 53 -8.81 15.04 39.17
N PHE A 54 -7.66 15.55 38.68
CA PHE A 54 -6.98 15.05 37.51
C PHE A 54 -6.43 13.62 37.67
N LEU A 55 -6.17 13.16 38.92
CA LEU A 55 -5.76 11.77 39.19
C LEU A 55 -6.96 10.81 39.31
N LYS A 56 -8.11 11.31 39.75
CA LYS A 56 -9.35 10.53 39.86
C LYS A 56 -10.01 10.32 38.50
N SER A 57 -9.83 11.28 37.62
CA SER A 57 -10.24 11.07 36.24
C SER A 57 -9.26 10.05 35.64
N LYS A 58 -9.70 8.82 35.40
CA LYS A 58 -9.12 7.97 34.37
C LYS A 58 -9.39 8.62 32.99
N ALA A 59 -9.58 9.94 32.96
CA ALA A 59 -9.74 10.73 31.78
C ALA A 59 -8.43 10.66 31.03
N LEU A 60 -8.49 10.12 29.84
CA LEU A 60 -7.42 10.13 28.87
C LEU A 60 -7.01 11.58 28.61
N PRO A 61 -5.71 11.90 28.40
CA PRO A 61 -5.32 13.25 28.04
C PRO A 61 -6.15 13.66 26.82
N SER A 62 -6.85 14.78 26.93
CA SER A 62 -7.61 15.35 25.82
C SER A 62 -6.59 15.81 24.77
N SER A 63 -6.61 15.19 23.62
CA SER A 63 -5.85 15.62 22.46
C SER A 63 -6.84 16.00 21.37
N ASP A 64 -6.69 17.21 20.83
CA ASP A 64 -7.47 17.62 19.65
C ASP A 64 -7.26 16.61 18.53
N ILE A 65 -8.36 16.15 17.96
CA ILE A 65 -8.35 15.07 16.97
C ILE A 65 -7.59 15.45 15.70
N ARG A 66 -7.64 16.71 15.27
CA ARG A 66 -6.94 17.18 14.07
C ARG A 66 -5.44 17.24 14.31
N THR A 67 -5.05 17.82 15.42
CA THR A 67 -3.64 17.83 15.84
C THR A 67 -3.09 16.41 15.92
N TYR A 68 -3.86 15.49 16.49
CA TYR A 68 -3.47 14.09 16.56
C TYR A 68 -3.31 13.44 15.16
N MET A 69 -4.24 13.70 14.25
CA MET A 69 -4.16 13.18 12.88
C MET A 69 -2.94 13.70 12.13
N ASP A 70 -2.62 14.99 12.27
CA ASP A 70 -1.44 15.60 11.65
C ASP A 70 -0.15 15.02 12.20
N GLU A 71 -0.08 14.80 13.51
CA GLU A 71 1.05 14.13 14.16
C GLU A 71 1.18 12.68 13.68
N TYR A 72 0.09 11.92 13.61
CA TYR A 72 0.08 10.56 13.08
C TYR A 72 0.62 10.51 11.64
N LEU A 73 0.19 11.43 10.77
CA LEU A 73 0.68 11.51 9.40
C LEU A 73 2.16 11.88 9.32
N SER A 74 2.65 12.74 10.21
CA SER A 74 4.06 13.16 10.24
C SER A 74 4.99 12.02 10.60
N VAL A 75 4.58 11.13 11.53
CA VAL A 75 5.38 9.96 11.96
C VAL A 75 5.46 8.88 10.88
N ARG A 76 4.55 8.88 9.91
CA ARG A 76 4.55 7.94 8.78
C ARG A 76 5.58 8.23 7.69
N SER A 77 6.67 8.92 8.01
CA SER A 77 7.74 9.25 7.05
C SER A 77 8.43 8.02 6.44
N ARG A 78 8.40 6.87 7.12
CA ARG A 78 9.10 5.63 6.73
C ARG A 78 8.31 4.70 5.79
N VAL A 79 7.05 5.01 5.43
CA VAL A 79 6.25 4.20 4.52
C VAL A 79 6.26 4.77 3.10
N SER A 80 5.87 3.93 2.12
CA SER A 80 5.82 4.36 0.72
C SER A 80 4.88 5.56 0.51
N GLU A 81 5.15 6.38 -0.50
CA GLU A 81 4.34 7.57 -0.79
C GLU A 81 2.88 7.23 -1.08
N ASN A 82 2.61 6.10 -1.74
CA ASN A 82 1.24 5.63 -1.94
C ASN A 82 0.53 5.33 -0.62
N THR A 83 1.22 4.75 0.35
CA THR A 83 0.68 4.48 1.69
C THR A 83 0.40 5.79 2.43
N LYS A 84 1.30 6.78 2.32
CA LYS A 84 1.08 8.13 2.88
C LYS A 84 -0.14 8.81 2.28
N ASN A 85 -0.28 8.75 0.96
CA ASN A 85 -1.42 9.35 0.26
C ASN A 85 -2.75 8.69 0.66
N THR A 86 -2.74 7.37 0.85
CA THR A 86 -3.91 6.65 1.37
C THR A 86 -4.24 7.10 2.80
N ALA A 87 -3.24 7.18 3.67
CA ALA A 87 -3.43 7.66 5.04
C ALA A 87 -4.00 9.09 5.06
N ARG A 88 -3.42 10.01 4.28
CA ARG A 88 -3.94 11.40 4.16
C ARG A 88 -5.39 11.45 3.69
N ALA A 89 -5.73 10.67 2.67
CA ALA A 89 -7.10 10.65 2.15
C ALA A 89 -8.11 10.09 3.16
N VAL A 90 -7.74 9.03 3.90
CA VAL A 90 -8.59 8.44 4.93
C VAL A 90 -8.76 9.37 6.11
N THR A 91 -7.66 9.92 6.66
CA THR A 91 -7.72 10.84 7.81
C THR A 91 -8.48 12.11 7.48
N ALA A 92 -8.29 12.70 6.28
CA ALA A 92 -9.03 13.87 5.85
C ALA A 92 -10.54 13.60 5.77
N ARG A 93 -10.95 12.46 5.20
CA ARG A 93 -12.37 12.10 5.11
C ARG A 93 -12.97 11.78 6.48
N PHE A 94 -12.22 11.12 7.35
CA PHE A 94 -12.66 10.86 8.72
C PHE A 94 -12.78 12.16 9.53
N ALA A 95 -11.84 13.11 9.39
CA ALA A 95 -11.92 14.41 10.01
C ALA A 95 -13.15 15.21 9.55
N CYS A 96 -13.51 15.15 8.25
CA CYS A 96 -14.75 15.74 7.75
C CYS A 96 -15.99 15.14 8.41
N PHE A 97 -16.06 13.81 8.53
CA PHE A 97 -17.15 13.13 9.20
C PHE A 97 -17.24 13.52 10.69
N LEU A 98 -16.11 13.49 11.43
CA LEU A 98 -16.09 13.88 12.84
C LEU A 98 -16.60 15.30 13.09
N LYS A 99 -16.29 16.22 12.16
CA LYS A 99 -16.84 17.58 12.19
C LYS A 99 -18.38 17.58 12.09
N THR A 100 -18.97 16.70 11.29
CA THR A 100 -20.44 16.63 11.15
C THR A 100 -21.15 16.09 12.40
N VAL A 101 -20.46 15.27 13.19
CA VAL A 101 -20.98 14.70 14.44
C VAL A 101 -20.49 15.39 15.70
N GLY A 102 -19.73 16.51 15.55
CA GLY A 102 -19.30 17.35 16.67
C GLY A 102 -18.24 16.75 17.57
N ILE A 103 -17.42 15.80 17.05
CA ILE A 103 -16.32 15.16 17.79
C ILE A 103 -15.03 15.93 17.59
N GLU A 104 -14.45 16.44 18.66
CA GLU A 104 -13.23 17.24 18.64
C GLU A 104 -12.04 16.59 19.35
N SER A 105 -12.30 15.65 20.29
CA SER A 105 -11.25 14.99 21.06
C SER A 105 -11.07 13.53 20.68
N VAL A 106 -9.80 13.06 20.70
CA VAL A 106 -9.45 11.64 20.51
C VAL A 106 -10.13 10.77 21.58
N SER A 107 -10.29 11.26 22.80
CA SER A 107 -10.89 10.50 23.91
C SER A 107 -12.38 10.19 23.74
N GLU A 108 -13.07 10.91 22.84
CA GLU A 108 -14.49 10.70 22.52
C GLU A 108 -14.69 9.56 21.53
N LEU A 109 -13.61 9.14 20.84
CA LEU A 109 -13.68 8.09 19.83
C LEU A 109 -14.01 6.74 20.46
N ASN A 110 -15.05 6.13 19.93
CA ASN A 110 -15.54 4.82 20.36
C ASN A 110 -16.00 4.00 19.16
N ARG A 111 -16.39 2.75 19.40
CA ARG A 111 -16.86 1.83 18.35
C ARG A 111 -18.03 2.41 17.55
N LYS A 112 -19.03 3.00 18.22
CA LYS A 112 -20.22 3.53 17.55
C LYS A 112 -19.86 4.58 16.50
N ILE A 113 -18.93 5.48 16.81
CA ILE A 113 -18.45 6.50 15.86
C ILE A 113 -17.81 5.86 14.62
N VAL A 114 -17.12 4.72 14.79
CA VAL A 114 -16.54 4.01 13.63
C VAL A 114 -17.62 3.28 12.83
N ASP A 115 -18.62 2.69 13.47
CA ASP A 115 -19.77 2.09 12.79
C ASP A 115 -20.54 3.17 12.02
N ASP A 116 -20.85 4.32 12.65
CA ASP A 116 -21.51 5.47 12.00
C ASP A 116 -20.69 6.01 10.81
N TYR A 117 -19.36 6.03 10.93
CA TYR A 117 -18.47 6.41 9.81
C TYR A 117 -18.53 5.42 8.65
N ILE A 118 -18.60 4.11 8.92
CA ILE A 118 -18.75 3.08 7.90
C ILE A 118 -20.04 3.32 7.10
N ASP A 119 -21.14 3.62 7.78
CA ASP A 119 -22.44 3.88 7.16
C ASP A 119 -22.46 5.22 6.40
N TYR A 120 -21.71 6.21 6.88
CA TYR A 120 -21.54 7.50 6.20
C TYR A 120 -20.81 7.39 4.86
N LEU A 121 -20.00 6.34 4.62
CA LEU A 121 -19.16 6.24 3.45
C LEU A 121 -19.91 5.72 2.21
N PRO A 122 -20.17 6.55 1.17
CA PRO A 122 -20.75 6.11 -0.09
C PRO A 122 -19.69 5.43 -0.98
N LEU A 123 -19.00 4.43 -0.45
CA LEU A 123 -17.87 3.79 -1.10
C LEU A 123 -18.08 2.28 -1.28
N ALA A 124 -17.38 1.70 -2.25
CA ALA A 124 -17.39 0.25 -2.43
C ALA A 124 -16.88 -0.48 -1.18
N PRO A 125 -17.43 -1.66 -0.83
CA PRO A 125 -17.12 -2.42 0.39
C PRO A 125 -15.62 -2.60 0.64
N LYS A 126 -14.83 -2.90 -0.40
CA LYS A 126 -13.36 -3.03 -0.28
C LYS A 126 -12.68 -1.72 0.10
N THR A 127 -13.17 -0.59 -0.39
CA THR A 127 -12.63 0.73 -0.04
C THR A 127 -12.96 1.08 1.40
N VAL A 128 -14.20 0.80 1.86
CA VAL A 128 -14.59 0.96 3.26
C VAL A 128 -13.69 0.13 4.18
N GLN A 129 -13.46 -1.15 3.85
CA GLN A 129 -12.54 -1.99 4.62
C GLN A 129 -11.11 -1.42 4.67
N ASN A 130 -10.63 -0.80 3.57
CA ASN A 130 -9.31 -0.16 3.55
C ASN A 130 -9.30 1.10 4.45
N HIS A 131 -10.39 1.86 4.52
CA HIS A 131 -10.54 2.98 5.45
C HIS A 131 -10.44 2.50 6.90
N VAL A 132 -11.21 1.47 7.27
CA VAL A 132 -11.18 0.91 8.63
C VAL A 132 -9.80 0.34 8.97
N LYS A 133 -9.11 -0.30 8.01
CA LYS A 133 -7.74 -0.79 8.20
C LYS A 133 -6.77 0.35 8.51
N GLU A 134 -6.88 1.48 7.83
CA GLU A 134 -6.04 2.65 8.09
C GLU A 134 -6.37 3.29 9.45
N LEU A 135 -7.65 3.46 9.78
CA LEU A 135 -8.09 3.94 11.10
C LEU A 135 -7.62 2.99 12.22
N ASN A 136 -7.66 1.67 11.99
CA ASN A 136 -7.13 0.71 12.95
C ASN A 136 -5.64 0.93 13.24
N ALA A 137 -4.84 1.26 12.22
CA ALA A 137 -3.42 1.60 12.41
C ALA A 137 -3.26 2.90 13.22
N MET A 138 -4.07 3.92 12.92
CA MET A 138 -4.06 5.19 13.67
C MET A 138 -4.46 5.00 15.13
N PHE A 139 -5.54 4.26 15.38
CA PHE A 139 -6.03 4.04 16.75
C PHE A 139 -5.13 3.10 17.57
N LYS A 140 -4.39 2.18 16.92
CA LYS A 140 -3.33 1.43 17.61
C LYS A 140 -2.26 2.36 18.17
N CYS A 141 -1.86 3.38 17.42
CA CYS A 141 -0.95 4.40 17.92
C CYS A 141 -1.60 5.20 19.07
N ALA A 142 -2.87 5.61 18.94
CA ALA A 142 -3.58 6.33 20.00
C ALA A 142 -3.68 5.54 21.31
N VAL A 143 -3.86 4.22 21.23
CA VAL A 143 -3.86 3.34 22.40
C VAL A 143 -2.45 3.22 22.99
N ALA A 144 -1.41 3.04 22.17
CA ALA A 144 -0.03 2.99 22.63
C ALA A 144 0.42 4.29 23.27
N ASP A 145 -0.09 5.42 22.77
CA ASP A 145 0.18 6.76 23.30
C ASP A 145 -0.68 7.11 24.54
N GLY A 146 -1.58 6.22 24.96
CA GLY A 146 -2.46 6.43 26.14
C GLY A 146 -3.60 7.40 25.90
N LEU A 147 -3.91 7.76 24.65
CA LEU A 147 -5.02 8.64 24.27
C LEU A 147 -6.36 7.90 24.18
N LEU A 148 -6.30 6.59 23.94
CA LEU A 148 -7.46 5.70 23.94
C LEU A 148 -7.22 4.52 24.87
N LYS A 149 -8.26 4.06 25.54
CA LYS A 149 -8.23 2.82 26.36
C LYS A 149 -8.20 1.58 25.49
N THR A 150 -9.01 1.58 24.45
CA THR A 150 -9.18 0.46 23.52
C THR A 150 -9.26 1.00 22.11
N ASN A 151 -8.90 0.15 21.15
CA ASN A 151 -9.01 0.52 19.74
C ASN A 151 -10.48 0.48 19.28
N PRO A 152 -11.06 1.61 18.82
CA PRO A 152 -12.46 1.69 18.40
C PRO A 152 -12.84 0.80 17.22
N THR A 153 -11.86 0.36 16.41
CA THR A 153 -12.13 -0.54 15.28
C THR A 153 -12.30 -2.00 15.69
N LYS A 154 -12.10 -2.34 16.97
CA LYS A 154 -12.39 -3.70 17.45
C LYS A 154 -13.88 -3.98 17.37
N HIS A 155 -14.21 -5.14 16.80
CA HIS A 155 -15.59 -5.65 16.71
C HIS A 155 -16.56 -4.79 15.87
N VAL A 156 -16.06 -3.91 14.98
CA VAL A 156 -16.92 -3.23 14.00
C VAL A 156 -17.38 -4.21 12.93
N THR A 157 -18.59 -4.01 12.43
CA THR A 157 -19.15 -4.83 11.36
C THR A 157 -18.70 -4.29 10.01
N LEU A 158 -17.90 -5.07 9.28
CA LEU A 158 -17.41 -4.66 7.95
C LEU A 158 -18.37 -5.10 6.85
N PRO A 159 -18.58 -4.28 5.80
CA PRO A 159 -19.41 -4.66 4.68
C PRO A 159 -18.79 -5.85 3.94
N LYS A 160 -19.65 -6.80 3.51
CA LYS A 160 -19.23 -7.97 2.75
C LYS A 160 -18.71 -7.58 1.37
N ILE A 161 -17.59 -8.17 0.98
CA ILE A 161 -17.01 -7.99 -0.35
C ILE A 161 -17.55 -9.09 -1.26
N VAL A 162 -18.26 -8.68 -2.29
CA VAL A 162 -18.56 -9.59 -3.41
C VAL A 162 -17.33 -9.58 -4.32
N LYS A 163 -16.65 -10.72 -4.42
CA LYS A 163 -15.49 -10.87 -5.31
C LYS A 163 -15.95 -10.69 -6.76
N LYS A 164 -15.44 -9.67 -7.43
CA LYS A 164 -15.55 -9.52 -8.90
C LYS A 164 -14.21 -9.85 -9.49
N ASP A 165 -14.19 -10.63 -10.57
CA ASP A 165 -12.96 -10.90 -11.32
C ASP A 165 -12.60 -9.68 -12.18
N ILE A 166 -11.97 -8.70 -11.53
CA ILE A 166 -11.55 -7.44 -12.17
C ILE A 166 -10.35 -7.67 -13.10
N HIS A 167 -9.55 -8.67 -12.80
CA HIS A 167 -8.32 -9.02 -13.51
C HIS A 167 -8.47 -10.41 -14.15
N ARG A 168 -9.55 -10.57 -14.92
CA ARG A 168 -9.83 -11.83 -15.58
C ARG A 168 -8.64 -12.30 -16.45
N MET A 169 -8.50 -13.57 -16.63
CA MET A 169 -7.61 -14.15 -17.64
C MET A 169 -8.02 -13.67 -19.03
N LEU A 170 -7.04 -13.33 -19.86
CA LEU A 170 -7.25 -13.07 -21.28
C LEU A 170 -7.31 -14.41 -21.99
N GLU A 171 -8.38 -14.62 -22.74
CA GLU A 171 -8.54 -15.78 -23.61
C GLU A 171 -7.67 -15.63 -24.88
N PRO A 172 -7.36 -16.72 -25.62
CA PRO A 172 -6.58 -16.60 -26.83
C PRO A 172 -7.13 -15.56 -27.81
N ILE A 173 -8.44 -15.54 -28.04
CA ILE A 173 -9.09 -14.54 -28.90
C ILE A 173 -8.92 -13.10 -28.41
N ASP A 174 -8.87 -12.88 -27.08
CA ASP A 174 -8.59 -11.55 -26.55
C ASP A 174 -7.15 -11.11 -26.86
N LEU A 175 -6.20 -12.07 -26.77
CA LEU A 175 -4.79 -11.83 -27.07
C LEU A 175 -4.59 -11.53 -28.55
N ASP A 176 -5.26 -12.28 -29.47
CA ASP A 176 -5.24 -12.01 -30.89
C ASP A 176 -5.73 -10.59 -31.19
N ILE A 177 -6.92 -10.22 -30.68
CA ILE A 177 -7.48 -8.88 -30.87
C ILE A 177 -6.54 -7.79 -30.34
N ILE A 178 -5.95 -8.02 -29.14
CA ILE A 178 -5.05 -7.05 -28.55
C ILE A 178 -3.78 -6.93 -29.37
N PHE A 179 -3.17 -8.05 -29.73
CA PHE A 179 -1.89 -8.02 -30.42
C PHE A 179 -2.00 -7.54 -31.86
N GLU A 180 -3.02 -7.93 -32.60
CA GLU A 180 -3.27 -7.41 -33.96
C GLU A 180 -3.52 -5.90 -33.96
N GLY A 181 -4.34 -5.42 -33.00
CA GLY A 181 -4.71 -4.02 -32.89
C GLY A 181 -3.76 -3.13 -32.07
N ALA A 182 -2.68 -3.68 -31.49
CA ALA A 182 -1.87 -3.01 -30.48
C ALA A 182 -1.16 -1.72 -30.92
N GLY A 183 -0.87 -1.56 -32.22
CA GLY A 183 -0.14 -0.40 -32.72
C GLY A 183 1.19 -0.18 -31.97
N SER A 184 1.44 1.04 -31.56
CA SER A 184 2.67 1.41 -30.82
C SER A 184 2.80 0.76 -29.43
N TYR A 185 1.74 0.17 -28.90
CA TYR A 185 1.78 -0.52 -27.60
C TYR A 185 2.12 -2.02 -27.72
N ARG A 186 2.32 -2.56 -28.93
CA ARG A 186 2.56 -3.98 -29.16
C ARG A 186 3.66 -4.53 -28.26
N LEU A 187 4.84 -3.97 -28.31
CA LEU A 187 5.98 -4.42 -27.54
C LEU A 187 5.72 -4.34 -26.02
N PHE A 188 5.01 -3.32 -25.57
CA PHE A 188 4.64 -3.18 -24.15
C PHE A 188 3.71 -4.30 -23.67
N TYR A 189 2.70 -4.65 -24.47
CA TYR A 189 1.79 -5.76 -24.14
C TYR A 189 2.50 -7.12 -24.21
N GLU A 190 3.40 -7.31 -25.15
CA GLU A 190 4.23 -8.52 -25.23
C GLU A 190 5.11 -8.69 -23.99
N PHE A 191 5.75 -7.61 -23.52
CA PHE A 191 6.47 -7.65 -22.24
C PHE A 191 5.57 -8.05 -21.09
N LEU A 192 4.37 -7.50 -20.99
CA LEU A 192 3.43 -7.88 -19.94
C LEU A 192 3.03 -9.36 -20.02
N TYR A 193 2.80 -9.85 -21.22
CA TYR A 193 2.38 -11.24 -21.47
C TYR A 193 3.48 -12.24 -21.14
N TYR A 194 4.70 -12.04 -21.66
CA TYR A 194 5.79 -13.01 -21.53
C TYR A 194 6.58 -12.91 -20.22
N THR A 195 6.41 -11.85 -19.44
CA THR A 195 7.12 -11.68 -18.17
C THR A 195 6.22 -11.78 -16.96
N GLY A 196 4.92 -11.53 -17.12
CA GLY A 196 4.00 -11.42 -16.01
C GLY A 196 4.34 -10.29 -15.02
N LEU A 197 5.27 -9.39 -15.34
CA LEU A 197 5.63 -8.24 -14.51
C LEU A 197 4.45 -7.28 -14.35
N ARG A 198 4.49 -6.45 -13.30
CA ARG A 198 3.49 -5.39 -13.15
C ARG A 198 3.70 -4.32 -14.23
N ALA A 199 2.61 -3.79 -14.77
CA ALA A 199 2.67 -2.76 -15.80
C ALA A 199 3.56 -1.55 -15.44
N GLY A 200 3.57 -1.16 -14.16
CA GLY A 200 4.45 -0.10 -13.67
C GLY A 200 5.93 -0.48 -13.71
N ASP A 201 6.26 -1.74 -13.42
CA ASP A 201 7.64 -2.22 -13.44
C ASP A 201 8.13 -2.34 -14.89
N VAL A 202 7.29 -2.86 -15.82
CA VAL A 202 7.61 -2.92 -17.27
C VAL A 202 7.81 -1.52 -17.85
N ALA A 203 6.95 -0.55 -17.53
CA ALA A 203 7.06 0.81 -18.06
C ALA A 203 8.34 1.55 -17.61
N LEU A 204 9.00 1.06 -16.57
CA LEU A 204 10.22 1.64 -16.03
C LEU A 204 11.50 0.94 -16.51
N LEU A 205 11.39 -0.16 -17.28
CA LEU A 205 12.53 -0.88 -17.80
C LEU A 205 13.40 0.00 -18.67
N ARG A 206 14.72 -0.17 -18.52
CA ARG A 206 15.76 0.46 -19.31
C ARG A 206 16.48 -0.58 -20.15
N TYR A 207 17.17 -0.16 -21.18
CA TYR A 207 17.97 -1.09 -21.99
C TYR A 207 19.07 -1.79 -21.18
N GLY A 208 19.59 -1.15 -20.12
CA GLY A 208 20.57 -1.74 -19.22
C GLY A 208 20.03 -2.86 -18.32
N ASP A 209 18.70 -2.95 -18.18
CA ASP A 209 18.04 -4.03 -17.42
C ASP A 209 17.97 -5.34 -18.21
N ILE A 210 18.35 -5.33 -19.50
CA ILE A 210 18.25 -6.47 -20.40
C ILE A 210 19.64 -7.05 -20.69
N ASP A 211 19.85 -8.27 -20.26
CA ASP A 211 20.98 -9.08 -20.72
C ASP A 211 20.57 -9.87 -21.98
N ARG A 212 21.01 -9.37 -23.14
CA ARG A 212 20.68 -10.00 -24.43
C ARG A 212 21.33 -11.35 -24.63
N SER A 213 22.53 -11.54 -24.04
CA SER A 213 23.30 -12.78 -24.19
C SER A 213 22.65 -13.91 -23.40
N ARG A 214 22.19 -13.62 -22.18
CA ARG A 214 21.48 -14.57 -21.32
C ARG A 214 19.98 -14.61 -21.61
N LYS A 215 19.46 -13.67 -22.42
CA LYS A 215 18.03 -13.44 -22.60
C LYS A 215 17.31 -13.29 -21.26
N ALA A 216 17.76 -12.36 -20.45
CA ALA A 216 17.30 -12.13 -19.09
C ALA A 216 16.93 -10.66 -18.86
N ILE A 217 16.01 -10.44 -17.96
CA ILE A 217 15.68 -9.12 -17.39
C ILE A 217 16.08 -9.12 -15.93
N THR A 218 16.80 -8.07 -15.50
CA THR A 218 17.02 -7.78 -14.09
C THR A 218 16.35 -6.45 -13.76
N CYS A 219 15.25 -6.47 -13.05
CA CYS A 219 14.48 -5.26 -12.74
C CYS A 219 14.24 -5.07 -11.25
N LEU A 220 14.13 -3.81 -10.82
CA LEU A 220 13.72 -3.47 -9.46
C LEU A 220 12.20 -3.56 -9.35
N VAL A 221 11.70 -4.52 -8.58
CA VAL A 221 10.28 -4.64 -8.26
C VAL A 221 9.93 -3.64 -7.15
N ARG A 222 9.40 -2.48 -7.54
CA ARG A 222 9.14 -1.33 -6.65
C ARG A 222 8.28 -1.64 -5.44
N LYS A 223 7.36 -2.59 -5.53
CA LYS A 223 6.47 -2.94 -4.42
C LYS A 223 7.19 -3.65 -3.27
N SER A 224 8.24 -4.41 -3.57
CA SER A 224 9.04 -5.17 -2.60
C SER A 224 10.42 -4.60 -2.37
N ASP A 225 10.81 -3.60 -3.16
CA ASP A 225 12.15 -2.97 -3.17
C ASP A 225 13.27 -4.00 -3.32
N ARG A 226 13.07 -4.95 -4.26
CA ARG A 226 14.02 -6.06 -4.51
C ARG A 226 14.30 -6.18 -6.00
N PHE A 227 15.55 -6.46 -6.33
CA PHE A 227 15.91 -6.88 -7.67
C PHE A 227 15.33 -8.27 -7.95
N HIS A 228 14.83 -8.41 -9.15
CA HIS A 228 14.21 -9.63 -9.63
C HIS A 228 14.76 -9.95 -11.03
N GLU A 229 15.30 -11.14 -11.18
CA GLU A 229 15.78 -11.65 -12.46
C GLU A 229 14.79 -12.66 -13.01
N LEU A 230 14.48 -12.56 -14.29
CA LEU A 230 13.61 -13.51 -14.99
C LEU A 230 14.06 -13.66 -16.46
N PRO A 231 13.81 -14.83 -17.07
CA PRO A 231 14.11 -15.04 -18.48
C PRO A 231 13.17 -14.23 -19.36
N LEU A 232 13.68 -13.82 -20.51
CA LEU A 232 12.95 -13.10 -21.55
C LEU A 232 12.86 -13.95 -22.80
N ALA A 233 11.66 -14.08 -23.36
CA ALA A 233 11.43 -14.81 -24.59
C ALA A 233 12.35 -14.31 -25.72
N SER A 234 12.95 -15.22 -26.46
CA SER A 234 13.89 -14.92 -27.56
C SER A 234 13.32 -13.94 -28.58
N GLU A 235 12.03 -14.08 -28.86
CA GLU A 235 11.29 -13.20 -29.76
C GLU A 235 11.27 -11.75 -29.32
N ILE A 236 11.08 -11.51 -28.01
CA ILE A 236 11.08 -10.17 -27.44
C ILE A 236 12.48 -9.54 -27.55
N VAL A 237 13.52 -10.32 -27.30
CA VAL A 237 14.92 -9.83 -27.45
C VAL A 237 15.18 -9.39 -28.87
N GLY A 238 14.66 -10.13 -29.88
CA GLY A 238 14.78 -9.78 -31.31
C GLY A 238 14.06 -8.47 -31.67
N LYS A 239 12.92 -8.20 -31.06
CA LYS A 239 12.13 -6.97 -31.29
C LYS A 239 12.70 -5.74 -30.59
N LEU A 240 13.58 -5.91 -29.59
CA LEU A 240 14.20 -4.81 -28.90
C LEU A 240 15.23 -4.12 -29.81
N GLY A 241 14.97 -2.86 -30.15
CA GLY A 241 15.95 -1.99 -30.79
C GLY A 241 17.23 -1.82 -29.95
N LYS A 242 18.22 -1.14 -30.51
CA LYS A 242 19.41 -0.72 -29.76
C LYS A 242 19.11 0.57 -29.00
N GLY A 243 19.62 0.70 -27.79
CA GLY A 243 19.49 1.90 -26.96
C GLY A 243 20.62 1.98 -25.95
N GLU A 244 20.88 3.17 -25.42
CA GLU A 244 21.81 3.37 -24.34
C GLU A 244 21.31 2.71 -23.06
N LYS A 245 22.20 2.22 -22.20
CA LYS A 245 21.85 1.49 -20.98
C LYS A 245 20.84 2.22 -20.12
N GLU A 246 21.01 3.53 -19.94
CA GLU A 246 20.13 4.36 -19.10
C GLU A 246 18.82 4.78 -19.78
N SER A 247 18.69 4.59 -21.09
CA SER A 247 17.50 4.98 -21.82
C SER A 247 16.34 4.04 -21.54
N PRO A 248 15.11 4.57 -21.34
CA PRO A 248 13.94 3.75 -21.12
C PRO A 248 13.54 3.01 -22.39
N ILE A 249 13.10 1.75 -22.26
CA ILE A 249 12.55 0.95 -23.39
C ILE A 249 11.22 1.56 -23.85
N PHE A 250 10.44 2.10 -22.92
CA PHE A 250 9.11 2.68 -23.18
C PHE A 250 9.09 4.18 -22.80
N PRO A 251 9.73 5.07 -23.56
CA PRO A 251 9.91 6.47 -23.17
C PRO A 251 8.59 7.23 -22.96
N THR A 252 7.55 6.90 -23.74
CA THR A 252 6.21 7.52 -23.61
C THR A 252 5.46 7.09 -22.35
N LEU A 253 5.80 5.92 -21.79
CA LEU A 253 5.18 5.36 -20.58
C LEU A 253 6.02 5.65 -19.34
N HIS A 254 7.33 5.78 -19.49
CA HIS A 254 8.27 5.94 -18.39
C HIS A 254 8.03 7.24 -17.60
N SER A 255 8.02 7.14 -16.28
CA SER A 255 8.08 8.31 -15.38
C SER A 255 8.45 7.88 -13.95
N ASN A 256 9.43 8.55 -13.36
CA ASN A 256 9.80 8.38 -11.96
C ASN A 256 8.75 8.95 -10.99
N ARG A 257 7.87 9.84 -11.46
CA ARG A 257 6.76 10.41 -10.67
C ARG A 257 5.56 9.46 -10.71
N SER A 258 5.18 8.90 -9.56
CA SER A 258 4.11 7.89 -9.44
C SER A 258 2.78 8.32 -10.08
N ARG A 259 2.38 9.59 -9.91
CA ARG A 259 1.14 10.12 -10.53
C ARG A 259 1.24 10.11 -12.04
N LYS A 260 2.32 10.66 -12.61
CA LYS A 260 2.54 10.71 -14.06
C LYS A 260 2.66 9.32 -14.66
N LEU A 261 3.33 8.38 -14.00
CA LEU A 261 3.39 6.98 -14.42
C LEU A 261 1.99 6.35 -14.48
N LYS A 262 1.15 6.60 -13.48
CA LYS A 262 -0.24 6.12 -13.46
C LYS A 262 -1.05 6.70 -14.63
N ASP A 263 -0.89 8.00 -14.92
CA ASP A 263 -1.58 8.68 -16.02
C ASP A 263 -1.08 8.15 -17.39
N ASN A 264 0.23 7.94 -17.53
CA ASN A 264 0.79 7.34 -18.74
C ASN A 264 0.26 5.92 -18.98
N LEU A 265 0.18 5.08 -17.94
CA LEU A 265 -0.36 3.71 -18.05
C LEU A 265 -1.87 3.67 -18.26
N ALA A 266 -2.60 4.74 -18.03
CA ALA A 266 -4.01 4.81 -18.37
C ALA A 266 -4.23 4.72 -19.89
N LYS A 267 -3.31 5.26 -20.71
CA LYS A 267 -3.40 5.28 -22.19
C LYS A 267 -3.42 3.86 -22.78
N PRO A 268 -2.40 3.01 -22.59
CA PRO A 268 -2.44 1.64 -23.12
C PRO A 268 -3.59 0.83 -22.51
N ARG A 269 -3.96 1.05 -21.27
CA ARG A 269 -5.12 0.38 -20.66
C ARG A 269 -6.42 0.73 -21.39
N LEU A 270 -6.70 2.00 -21.61
CA LEU A 270 -7.91 2.45 -22.30
C LEU A 270 -7.91 2.00 -23.77
N TYR A 271 -6.76 2.04 -24.42
CA TYR A 271 -6.60 1.58 -25.80
C TYR A 271 -6.94 0.08 -25.93
N MET A 272 -6.36 -0.76 -25.07
CA MET A 272 -6.69 -2.20 -25.01
C MET A 272 -8.18 -2.44 -24.76
N GLN A 273 -8.78 -1.68 -23.84
CA GLN A 273 -10.22 -1.79 -23.53
C GLN A 273 -11.10 -1.39 -24.71
N ALA A 274 -10.68 -0.42 -25.51
CA ALA A 274 -11.39 -0.02 -26.73
C ALA A 274 -11.32 -1.14 -27.79
N LEU A 275 -10.15 -1.76 -27.99
CA LEU A 275 -10.01 -2.90 -28.91
C LEU A 275 -10.93 -4.07 -28.54
N LEU A 276 -10.92 -4.46 -27.27
CA LEU A 276 -11.78 -5.52 -26.76
C LEU A 276 -13.26 -5.15 -26.88
N GLY A 277 -13.62 -3.92 -26.52
CA GLY A 277 -15.01 -3.43 -26.58
C GLY A 277 -15.56 -3.39 -27.99
N ALA A 278 -14.76 -3.01 -28.99
CA ALA A 278 -15.15 -3.00 -30.41
C ALA A 278 -15.50 -4.41 -30.94
N LYS A 279 -15.01 -5.46 -30.30
CA LYS A 279 -15.29 -6.87 -30.59
C LYS A 279 -16.26 -7.52 -29.59
N GLY A 280 -16.96 -6.72 -28.79
CA GLY A 280 -17.94 -7.22 -27.79
C GLY A 280 -17.31 -8.01 -26.64
N ARG A 281 -15.99 -7.93 -26.43
CA ARG A 281 -15.29 -8.68 -25.39
C ARG A 281 -15.40 -8.00 -24.04
N PRO A 282 -15.44 -8.76 -22.92
CA PRO A 282 -15.48 -8.20 -21.58
C PRO A 282 -14.25 -7.33 -21.29
N LYS A 283 -14.44 -6.31 -20.45
CA LYS A 283 -13.33 -5.43 -20.02
C LYS A 283 -12.22 -6.22 -19.33
N ALA A 284 -10.99 -5.83 -19.63
CA ALA A 284 -9.79 -6.33 -19.00
C ALA A 284 -8.90 -5.16 -18.52
N THR A 285 -7.89 -5.46 -17.74
CA THR A 285 -6.91 -4.48 -17.23
C THR A 285 -5.50 -4.89 -17.64
N LEU A 286 -4.52 -4.01 -17.53
CA LEU A 286 -3.12 -4.39 -17.76
C LEU A 286 -2.66 -5.51 -16.79
N HIS A 287 -3.30 -5.64 -15.63
CA HIS A 287 -3.01 -6.73 -14.70
C HIS A 287 -3.54 -8.09 -15.19
N SER A 288 -4.50 -8.09 -16.12
CA SER A 288 -5.00 -9.31 -16.76
C SER A 288 -3.91 -10.10 -17.48
N PHE A 289 -2.92 -9.42 -18.09
CA PHE A 289 -1.74 -10.10 -18.66
C PHE A 289 -1.00 -10.92 -17.60
N ARG A 290 -0.83 -10.38 -16.40
CA ARG A 290 -0.17 -11.11 -15.32
C ARG A 290 -1.00 -12.30 -14.81
N THR A 291 -2.33 -12.15 -14.78
CA THR A 291 -3.24 -13.27 -14.49
C THR A 291 -3.12 -14.34 -15.57
N THR A 292 -3.09 -13.93 -16.84
CA THR A 292 -2.91 -14.83 -17.98
C THR A 292 -1.57 -15.55 -17.92
N PHE A 293 -0.46 -14.85 -17.74
CA PHE A 293 0.87 -15.44 -17.58
C PHE A 293 0.89 -16.54 -16.50
N ASN A 294 0.36 -16.24 -15.31
CA ASN A 294 0.30 -17.22 -14.22
C ASN A 294 -0.52 -18.46 -14.58
N ASN A 295 -1.67 -18.26 -15.23
CA ASN A 295 -2.54 -19.37 -15.59
C ASN A 295 -1.96 -20.17 -16.78
N THR A 296 -1.39 -19.53 -17.78
CA THR A 296 -0.71 -20.20 -18.89
C THR A 296 0.42 -21.10 -18.37
N LEU A 297 1.27 -20.60 -17.48
CA LEU A 297 2.33 -21.42 -16.88
C LEU A 297 1.78 -22.57 -16.02
N ARG A 298 0.65 -22.37 -15.34
CA ARG A 298 -0.05 -23.46 -14.63
C ARG A 298 -0.51 -24.55 -15.60
N ASP A 299 -1.15 -24.12 -16.67
CA ASP A 299 -1.74 -25.05 -17.67
C ASP A 299 -0.65 -25.81 -18.44
N LEU A 300 0.52 -25.22 -18.57
CA LEU A 300 1.74 -25.89 -19.05
C LEU A 300 2.37 -26.84 -18.00
N GLY A 301 1.92 -26.82 -16.73
CA GLY A 301 2.37 -27.72 -15.69
C GLY A 301 3.41 -27.16 -14.71
N LEU A 302 3.73 -25.86 -14.78
CA LEU A 302 4.69 -25.26 -13.86
C LEU A 302 4.13 -25.20 -12.43
N ARG A 303 4.91 -25.66 -11.45
CA ARG A 303 4.51 -25.71 -10.04
C ARG A 303 4.20 -24.32 -9.48
N MET A 304 3.33 -24.27 -8.50
CA MET A 304 2.88 -23.00 -7.89
C MET A 304 4.04 -22.18 -7.31
N ASP A 305 5.00 -22.83 -6.67
CA ASP A 305 6.15 -22.14 -6.04
C ASP A 305 7.06 -21.49 -7.09
N ASP A 306 7.30 -22.17 -8.20
CA ASP A 306 8.11 -21.66 -9.32
C ASP A 306 7.40 -20.48 -10.00
N ARG A 307 6.08 -20.58 -10.21
CA ARG A 307 5.27 -19.47 -10.75
C ARG A 307 5.27 -18.25 -9.84
N GLN A 308 5.16 -18.44 -8.51
CA GLN A 308 5.24 -17.35 -7.55
C GLN A 308 6.61 -16.68 -7.56
N SER A 309 7.66 -17.48 -7.69
CA SER A 309 9.03 -16.98 -7.81
C SER A 309 9.20 -16.13 -9.07
N LEU A 310 8.79 -16.63 -10.24
CA LEU A 310 8.84 -15.88 -11.52
C LEU A 310 8.05 -14.57 -11.46
N MET A 311 6.94 -14.55 -10.75
CA MET A 311 6.09 -13.36 -10.63
C MET A 311 6.58 -12.38 -9.55
N ALA A 312 7.70 -12.62 -8.88
CA ALA A 312 8.14 -11.83 -7.73
C ALA A 312 7.02 -11.58 -6.70
N HIS A 313 6.22 -12.61 -6.39
CA HIS A 313 5.23 -12.53 -5.34
C HIS A 313 5.91 -12.65 -3.99
N SER A 314 5.88 -11.61 -3.18
CA SER A 314 6.18 -11.68 -1.76
C SER A 314 4.99 -12.33 -1.04
N SER A 315 4.94 -13.66 -0.95
CA SER A 315 4.04 -14.31 0.02
C SER A 315 4.65 -14.18 1.42
N SER A 316 3.78 -13.98 2.39
CA SER A 316 4.08 -13.67 3.79
C SER A 316 4.76 -14.80 4.59
N GLU A 317 5.21 -15.87 3.97
CA GLU A 317 5.89 -16.96 4.65
C GLU A 317 7.40 -16.88 4.43
N THR A 318 8.08 -16.64 5.51
CA THR A 318 9.52 -16.43 5.66
C THR A 318 10.41 -17.59 5.13
N THR A 319 9.83 -18.72 4.77
CA THR A 319 10.57 -19.90 4.28
C THR A 319 10.95 -19.81 2.80
N LYS A 320 10.32 -18.91 2.04
CA LYS A 320 10.52 -18.77 0.58
C LYS A 320 11.55 -17.72 0.15
N ILE A 321 12.30 -17.16 1.09
CA ILE A 321 13.36 -16.17 0.82
C ILE A 321 14.55 -16.80 0.07
N TYR A 322 14.67 -18.12 0.07
CA TYR A 322 15.81 -18.86 -0.50
C TYR A 322 15.52 -19.66 -1.77
N THR A 323 14.30 -19.67 -2.29
CA THR A 323 13.99 -20.30 -3.57
C THR A 323 14.19 -19.30 -4.70
N HIS A 324 15.41 -19.24 -5.22
CA HIS A 324 15.62 -18.63 -6.53
C HIS A 324 14.96 -19.52 -7.59
N PRO A 325 14.24 -18.95 -8.57
CA PRO A 325 13.74 -19.73 -9.68
C PRO A 325 14.96 -20.40 -10.38
N ASN A 326 14.83 -21.67 -10.72
CA ASN A 326 15.80 -22.27 -11.61
C ASN A 326 15.64 -21.57 -12.95
N PHE A 327 16.61 -20.71 -13.30
CA PHE A 327 16.55 -19.85 -14.47
C PHE A 327 16.42 -20.64 -15.78
N GLU A 328 17.16 -21.73 -15.90
CA GLU A 328 17.11 -22.57 -17.11
C GLU A 328 15.74 -23.27 -17.25
N LEU A 329 15.21 -23.82 -16.17
CA LEU A 329 13.88 -24.40 -16.16
C LEU A 329 12.82 -23.34 -16.48
N ALA A 330 12.93 -22.17 -15.90
CA ALA A 330 11.99 -21.07 -16.15
C ALA A 330 12.03 -20.61 -17.63
N LYS A 331 13.20 -20.61 -18.24
CA LYS A 331 13.38 -20.27 -19.67
C LYS A 331 12.67 -21.28 -20.58
N GLU A 332 12.82 -22.58 -20.31
CA GLU A 332 12.09 -23.60 -21.06
C GLU A 332 10.56 -23.39 -21.03
N TRP A 333 10.01 -23.04 -19.87
CA TRP A 333 8.58 -22.79 -19.75
C TRP A 333 8.13 -21.52 -20.46
N ILE A 334 8.92 -20.47 -20.42
CA ILE A 334 8.62 -19.22 -21.17
C ILE A 334 8.69 -19.44 -22.66
N ASP A 335 9.62 -20.25 -23.15
CA ASP A 335 9.73 -20.59 -24.56
C ASP A 335 8.57 -21.48 -25.05
N ARG A 336 7.89 -22.22 -24.17
CA ARG A 336 6.67 -22.98 -24.46
C ARG A 336 5.38 -22.18 -24.48
N MET A 337 5.41 -20.91 -24.04
CA MET A 337 4.21 -20.07 -24.09
C MET A 337 3.72 -19.87 -25.52
N PRO A 338 2.39 -19.85 -25.74
CA PRO A 338 1.82 -19.60 -27.06
C PRO A 338 2.36 -18.32 -27.70
N ARG A 339 2.63 -18.36 -29.01
CA ARG A 339 3.08 -17.22 -29.81
C ARG A 339 1.88 -16.64 -30.55
N PHE A 340 1.87 -15.33 -30.74
CA PHE A 340 0.84 -14.57 -31.42
C PHE A 340 1.50 -13.72 -32.50
N ASN A 341 1.07 -13.89 -33.73
CA ASN A 341 1.59 -13.20 -34.93
C ASN A 341 1.14 -11.72 -34.98
#